data_4988f39891f892012f7ec541fcaed19a
#
_entry.id   4988f39891f892012f7ec541fcaed19a
#
_cell.length_a   1.000
_cell.length_b   1.000
_cell.length_c   1.000
_cell.angle_alpha   90.00
_cell.angle_beta   90.00
_cell.angle_gamma   90.00
#
_symmetry.space_group_name_H-M   'P 1'
#
loop_
_entity.id
_entity.type
_entity.pdbx_description
1 polymer ?
#
loop_
_entity_poly.entity_id
_entity_poly.type
_entity_poly.pdbx_seq_one_letter_code
_entity_poly.pdbx_strand_id
1 'polypeptide(L)'
;MKAMCRQMGAALEIPYEVLMKEFNASYSASRASLLEAWEGFKMRRSWFVADFCQPIYEMWLSEAVARGRIKAPGFFDDPLVMTAWCGARWIGPVQGQIDPRKEVDAALLQISHGLKTHEQVAREMGGGDWSENITQLKRENELLKDAGIVPADVAQGGNDNADD
;
A
#
# COMPACT_ATOMS: atom_id res chain seq x y z
N MET A 1 5.73 30.11 22.04
CA MET A 1 6.16 29.35 20.86
C MET A 1 5.36 28.04 20.67
N LYS A 2 5.24 27.12 21.63
CA LYS A 2 4.45 25.87 21.50
C LYS A 2 2.98 26.09 21.10
N ALA A 3 2.31 27.11 21.62
CA ALA A 3 0.92 27.44 21.29
C ALA A 3 0.76 27.84 19.80
N MET A 4 1.68 28.63 19.26
CA MET A 4 1.67 29.01 17.84
C MET A 4 1.88 27.78 16.93
N CYS A 5 2.83 26.88 17.28
CA CYS A 5 3.04 25.65 16.51
C CYS A 5 1.81 24.74 16.54
N ARG A 6 1.07 24.69 17.66
CA ARG A 6 -0.20 23.95 17.74
C ARG A 6 -1.28 24.57 16.83
N GLN A 7 -1.38 25.90 16.80
CA GLN A 7 -2.31 26.59 15.92
C GLN A 7 -1.97 26.37 14.45
N MET A 8 -0.67 26.42 14.09
CA MET A 8 -0.23 26.09 12.72
C MET A 8 -0.52 24.63 12.37
N GLY A 9 -0.26 23.71 13.30
CA GLY A 9 -0.59 22.28 13.13
C GLY A 9 -2.09 22.09 12.91
N ALA A 10 -2.93 22.72 13.72
CA ALA A 10 -4.38 22.66 13.59
C ALA A 10 -4.88 23.24 12.25
N ALA A 11 -4.29 24.36 11.79
CA ALA A 11 -4.63 24.95 10.49
C ALA A 11 -4.25 24.06 9.31
N LEU A 12 -3.21 23.23 9.46
CA LEU A 12 -2.74 22.28 8.47
C LEU A 12 -3.32 20.87 8.66
N GLU A 13 -4.14 20.67 9.69
CA GLU A 13 -4.65 19.33 10.08
C GLU A 13 -3.51 18.32 10.34
N ILE A 14 -2.40 18.81 10.90
CA ILE A 14 -1.23 18.01 11.27
C ILE A 14 -1.09 18.04 12.79
N PRO A 15 -1.12 16.88 13.49
CA PRO A 15 -0.86 16.84 14.91
C PRO A 15 0.48 17.48 15.30
N TYR A 16 0.51 18.14 16.45
CA TYR A 16 1.69 18.85 16.93
C TYR A 16 2.93 17.95 17.02
N GLU A 17 2.75 16.72 17.49
CA GLU A 17 3.80 15.72 17.65
C GLU A 17 4.44 15.36 16.29
N VAL A 18 3.63 15.29 15.24
CA VAL A 18 4.10 15.03 13.85
C VAL A 18 4.81 16.25 13.30
N LEU A 19 4.23 17.45 13.48
CA LEU A 19 4.80 18.71 12.98
C LEU A 19 6.17 18.99 13.58
N MET A 20 6.31 18.80 14.89
CA MET A 20 7.55 19.09 15.63
C MET A 20 8.49 17.88 15.72
N LYS A 21 8.05 16.70 15.27
CA LYS A 21 8.74 15.40 15.45
C LYS A 21 9.08 15.12 16.93
N GLU A 22 8.22 15.56 17.83
CA GLU A 22 8.41 15.51 19.27
C GLU A 22 7.35 14.58 19.89
N PHE A 23 7.70 13.31 20.04
CA PHE A 23 6.82 12.26 20.58
C PHE A 23 7.10 12.04 22.08
N ASN A 24 6.62 12.96 22.92
CA ASN A 24 6.80 12.90 24.38
C ASN A 24 5.63 12.20 25.11
N ALA A 25 4.61 11.77 24.36
CA ALA A 25 3.45 11.06 24.90
C ALA A 25 3.71 9.56 25.00
N SER A 26 2.78 8.83 25.65
CA SER A 26 2.82 7.37 25.66
C SER A 26 2.77 6.80 24.23
N TYR A 27 3.29 5.59 24.04
CA TYR A 27 3.28 4.89 22.77
C TYR A 27 1.89 4.89 22.09
N SER A 28 0.84 4.58 22.86
CA SER A 28 -0.54 4.54 22.37
C SER A 28 -1.05 5.92 21.91
N ALA A 29 -0.72 6.99 22.65
CA ALA A 29 -1.10 8.34 22.26
C ALA A 29 -0.35 8.82 21.02
N SER A 30 0.95 8.55 20.92
CA SER A 30 1.74 8.86 19.72
C SER A 30 1.25 8.10 18.49
N ARG A 31 0.87 6.83 18.67
CA ARG A 31 0.28 6.03 17.61
C ARG A 31 -1.07 6.59 17.13
N ALA A 32 -1.93 7.00 18.06
CA ALA A 32 -3.21 7.61 17.72
C ALA A 32 -3.04 8.88 16.89
N SER A 33 -2.11 9.78 17.30
CA SER A 33 -1.78 11.00 16.55
C SER A 33 -1.23 10.71 15.13
N LEU A 34 -0.41 9.67 15.00
CA LEU A 34 0.12 9.25 13.69
C LEU A 34 -0.99 8.68 12.79
N LEU A 35 -1.92 7.89 13.33
CA LEU A 35 -3.06 7.36 12.59
C LEU A 35 -3.97 8.47 12.07
N GLU A 36 -4.28 9.45 12.92
CA GLU A 36 -5.08 10.63 12.55
C GLU A 36 -4.41 11.42 11.43
N ALA A 37 -3.12 11.75 11.57
CA ALA A 37 -2.35 12.43 10.53
C ALA A 37 -2.37 11.65 9.22
N TRP A 38 -2.27 10.32 9.28
CA TRP A 38 -2.24 9.48 8.10
C TRP A 38 -3.55 9.50 7.31
N GLU A 39 -4.71 9.56 7.97
CA GLU A 39 -5.99 9.72 7.30
C GLU A 39 -6.05 11.06 6.53
N GLY A 40 -5.59 12.16 7.13
CA GLY A 40 -5.47 13.45 6.45
C GLY A 40 -4.53 13.38 5.24
N PHE A 41 -3.40 12.69 5.34
CA PHE A 41 -2.46 12.53 4.23
C PHE A 41 -3.03 11.68 3.09
N LYS A 42 -3.78 10.62 3.39
CA LYS A 42 -4.48 9.82 2.38
C LYS A 42 -5.50 10.67 1.62
N MET A 43 -6.30 11.47 2.32
CA MET A 43 -7.30 12.34 1.71
C MET A 43 -6.65 13.36 0.77
N ARG A 44 -5.61 14.08 1.23
CA ARG A 44 -4.87 15.04 0.40
C ARG A 44 -4.21 14.39 -0.81
N ARG A 45 -3.67 13.19 -0.63
CA ARG A 45 -3.12 12.40 -1.74
C ARG A 45 -4.19 12.05 -2.76
N SER A 46 -5.39 11.64 -2.35
CA SER A 46 -6.46 11.33 -3.29
C SER A 46 -6.92 12.57 -4.07
N TRP A 47 -6.97 13.74 -3.45
CA TRP A 47 -7.22 15.00 -4.15
C TRP A 47 -6.12 15.31 -5.16
N PHE A 48 -4.86 15.22 -4.75
CA PHE A 48 -3.73 15.46 -5.66
C PHE A 48 -3.73 14.50 -6.85
N VAL A 49 -4.09 13.24 -6.62
CA VAL A 49 -4.25 12.26 -7.69
C VAL A 49 -5.37 12.66 -8.64
N ALA A 50 -6.55 12.99 -8.12
CA ALA A 50 -7.72 13.32 -8.93
C ALA A 50 -7.53 14.62 -9.73
N ASP A 51 -6.97 15.64 -9.09
CA ASP A 51 -6.90 16.99 -9.66
C ASP A 51 -5.65 17.23 -10.51
N PHE A 52 -4.58 16.46 -10.29
CA PHE A 52 -3.30 16.68 -10.96
C PHE A 52 -2.77 15.43 -11.68
N CYS A 53 -2.58 14.31 -10.97
CA CYS A 53 -1.90 13.17 -11.56
C CYS A 53 -2.73 12.51 -12.67
N GLN A 54 -4.01 12.28 -12.42
CA GLN A 54 -4.90 11.60 -13.34
C GLN A 54 -5.11 12.40 -14.65
N PRO A 55 -5.42 13.71 -14.62
CA PRO A 55 -5.54 14.51 -15.85
C PRO A 55 -4.26 14.56 -16.67
N ILE A 56 -3.09 14.68 -16.02
CA ILE A 56 -1.80 14.66 -16.74
C ILE A 56 -1.55 13.31 -17.40
N TYR A 57 -1.85 12.22 -16.68
CA TYR A 57 -1.71 10.87 -17.23
C TYR A 57 -2.61 10.67 -18.45
N GLU A 58 -3.87 11.09 -18.39
CA GLU A 58 -4.82 10.99 -19.50
C GLU A 58 -4.35 11.77 -20.72
N MET A 59 -3.84 13.00 -20.52
CA MET A 59 -3.28 13.83 -21.57
C MET A 59 -2.04 13.16 -22.21
N TRP A 60 -1.13 12.68 -21.36
CA TRP A 60 0.07 11.97 -21.84
C TRP A 60 -0.27 10.70 -22.59
N LEU A 61 -1.23 9.89 -22.09
CA LEU A 61 -1.64 8.65 -22.72
C LEU A 61 -2.29 8.92 -24.09
N SER A 62 -3.16 9.93 -24.17
CA SER A 62 -3.81 10.34 -25.42
C SER A 62 -2.77 10.76 -26.47
N GLU A 63 -1.75 11.51 -26.07
CA GLU A 63 -0.65 11.88 -26.98
C GLU A 63 0.18 10.66 -27.39
N ALA A 64 0.48 9.74 -26.47
CA ALA A 64 1.24 8.54 -26.74
C ALA A 64 0.54 7.60 -27.71
N VAL A 65 -0.79 7.46 -27.57
CA VAL A 65 -1.64 6.69 -28.50
C VAL A 65 -1.72 7.38 -29.88
N ALA A 66 -1.96 8.70 -29.92
CA ALA A 66 -2.03 9.46 -31.15
C ALA A 66 -0.72 9.41 -31.95
N ARG A 67 0.43 9.39 -31.26
CA ARG A 67 1.76 9.22 -31.90
C ARG A 67 2.13 7.77 -32.23
N GLY A 68 1.24 6.82 -31.96
CA GLY A 68 1.49 5.40 -32.20
C GLY A 68 2.54 4.74 -31.32
N ARG A 69 2.93 5.38 -30.18
CA ARG A 69 3.85 4.80 -29.19
C ARG A 69 3.20 3.68 -28.39
N ILE A 70 1.89 3.81 -28.15
CA ILE A 70 1.08 2.83 -27.43
C ILE A 70 -0.04 2.38 -28.38
N LYS A 71 -0.21 1.08 -28.52
CA LYS A 71 -1.31 0.50 -29.26
C LYS A 71 -2.50 0.31 -28.34
N ALA A 72 -3.51 1.15 -28.47
CA ALA A 72 -4.76 1.11 -27.69
C ALA A 72 -5.96 1.07 -28.67
N PRO A 73 -6.35 -0.10 -29.12
CA PRO A 73 -7.49 -0.25 -30.04
C PRO A 73 -8.76 0.37 -29.44
N GLY A 74 -9.50 1.15 -30.24
CA GLY A 74 -10.75 1.79 -29.84
C GLY A 74 -10.59 3.01 -28.94
N PHE A 75 -9.38 3.46 -28.63
CA PHE A 75 -9.13 4.56 -27.68
C PHE A 75 -9.84 5.87 -28.07
N PHE A 76 -9.84 6.22 -29.36
CA PHE A 76 -10.49 7.45 -29.88
C PHE A 76 -11.90 7.21 -30.44
N ASP A 77 -12.31 5.94 -30.58
CA ASP A 77 -13.58 5.60 -31.20
C ASP A 77 -14.73 5.53 -30.20
N ASP A 78 -14.43 5.12 -28.94
CA ASP A 78 -15.41 4.93 -27.89
C ASP A 78 -14.93 5.55 -26.57
N PRO A 79 -15.68 6.51 -26.00
CA PRO A 79 -15.36 7.13 -24.70
C PRO A 79 -15.24 6.14 -23.55
N LEU A 80 -16.01 5.03 -23.56
CA LEU A 80 -15.92 4.00 -22.51
C LEU A 80 -14.59 3.23 -22.62
N VAL A 81 -14.16 2.91 -23.83
CA VAL A 81 -12.87 2.28 -24.08
C VAL A 81 -11.73 3.22 -23.69
N MET A 82 -11.82 4.51 -24.03
CA MET A 82 -10.86 5.51 -23.58
C MET A 82 -10.77 5.55 -22.05
N THR A 83 -11.89 5.60 -21.35
CA THR A 83 -11.93 5.61 -19.88
C THR A 83 -11.29 4.34 -19.31
N ALA A 84 -11.53 3.18 -19.90
CA ALA A 84 -10.92 1.92 -19.46
C ALA A 84 -9.39 1.93 -19.64
N TRP A 85 -8.88 2.47 -20.76
CA TRP A 85 -7.44 2.63 -20.99
C TRP A 85 -6.80 3.65 -20.05
N CYS A 86 -7.52 4.73 -19.69
CA CYS A 86 -7.08 5.76 -18.76
C CYS A 86 -7.15 5.32 -17.29
N GLY A 87 -7.73 4.16 -17.01
CA GLY A 87 -7.78 3.60 -15.66
C GLY A 87 -6.38 3.34 -15.11
N ALA A 88 -5.97 4.12 -14.10
CA ALA A 88 -4.67 3.99 -13.47
C ALA A 88 -4.82 3.75 -11.96
N ARG A 89 -3.94 2.91 -11.42
CA ARG A 89 -3.84 2.70 -9.97
C ARG A 89 -2.68 3.53 -9.43
N TRP A 90 -3.02 4.51 -8.60
CA TRP A 90 -2.05 5.41 -7.98
C TRP A 90 -1.64 4.86 -6.62
N ILE A 91 -0.42 4.33 -6.55
CA ILE A 91 0.16 3.76 -5.33
C ILE A 91 1.10 4.80 -4.74
N GLY A 92 0.87 5.16 -3.49
CA GLY A 92 1.73 6.08 -2.75
C GLY A 92 2.36 5.39 -1.54
N PRO A 93 3.21 6.13 -0.80
CA PRO A 93 3.79 5.61 0.44
C PRO A 93 2.71 5.07 1.37
N VAL A 94 3.03 4.01 2.07
CA VAL A 94 2.18 3.44 3.12
C VAL A 94 2.64 3.94 4.48
N GLN A 95 1.76 3.84 5.48
CA GLN A 95 2.14 4.12 6.86
C GLN A 95 3.23 3.14 7.30
N GLY A 96 4.30 3.66 7.91
CA GLY A 96 5.32 2.82 8.51
C GLY A 96 4.73 1.94 9.61
N GLN A 97 5.16 0.70 9.67
CA GLN A 97 4.74 -0.24 10.71
C GLN A 97 5.52 0.07 11.99
N ILE A 98 4.81 0.19 13.12
CA ILE A 98 5.44 0.44 14.43
C ILE A 98 5.79 -0.91 15.08
N ASP A 99 4.92 -1.91 14.96
CA ASP A 99 5.13 -3.29 15.39
C ASP A 99 4.72 -4.22 14.24
N PRO A 100 5.66 -4.56 13.34
CA PRO A 100 5.35 -5.33 12.13
C PRO A 100 4.68 -6.66 12.42
N ARG A 101 5.10 -7.35 13.49
CA ARG A 101 4.55 -8.66 13.85
C ARG A 101 3.08 -8.59 14.22
N LYS A 102 2.72 -7.68 15.13
CA LYS A 102 1.31 -7.51 15.54
C LYS A 102 0.43 -7.03 14.40
N GLU A 103 0.96 -6.22 13.52
CA GLU A 103 0.22 -5.70 12.35
C GLU A 103 -0.03 -6.81 11.33
N VAL A 104 0.96 -7.67 11.07
CA VAL A 104 0.78 -8.85 10.21
C VAL A 104 -0.19 -9.87 10.83
N ASP A 105 -0.05 -10.17 12.11
CA ASP A 105 -0.96 -11.10 12.82
C ASP A 105 -2.42 -10.59 12.77
N ALA A 106 -2.63 -9.31 13.00
CA ALA A 106 -3.95 -8.68 12.89
C ALA A 106 -4.51 -8.72 11.46
N ALA A 107 -3.66 -8.53 10.47
CA ALA A 107 -4.07 -8.62 9.06
C ALA A 107 -4.43 -10.04 8.64
N LEU A 108 -3.66 -11.04 9.08
CA LEU A 108 -3.96 -12.46 8.85
C LEU A 108 -5.30 -12.84 9.48
N LEU A 109 -5.59 -12.34 10.69
CA LEU A 109 -6.89 -12.54 11.33
C LEU A 109 -8.04 -11.90 10.53
N GLN A 110 -7.85 -10.70 9.98
CA GLN A 110 -8.85 -10.06 9.12
C GLN A 110 -9.09 -10.84 7.82
N ILE A 111 -8.05 -11.41 7.24
CA ILE A 111 -8.17 -12.27 6.04
C ILE A 111 -8.94 -13.55 6.38
N SER A 112 -8.59 -14.22 7.48
CA SER A 112 -9.24 -15.48 7.89
C SER A 112 -10.74 -15.31 8.18
N HIS A 113 -11.15 -14.12 8.63
CA HIS A 113 -12.56 -13.78 8.86
C HIS A 113 -13.25 -13.15 7.63
N GLY A 114 -12.58 -13.09 6.47
CA GLY A 114 -13.16 -12.53 5.24
C GLY A 114 -13.37 -11.02 5.25
N LEU A 115 -12.78 -10.30 6.21
CA LEU A 115 -12.89 -8.83 6.31
C LEU A 115 -12.00 -8.11 5.31
N LYS A 116 -10.89 -8.73 4.91
CA LYS A 116 -9.97 -8.23 3.89
C LYS A 116 -9.47 -9.34 3.00
N THR A 117 -8.97 -8.96 1.81
CA THR A 117 -8.28 -9.87 0.89
C THR A 117 -6.77 -9.73 1.05
N HIS A 118 -6.02 -10.77 0.65
CA HIS A 118 -4.55 -10.71 0.60
C HIS A 118 -4.04 -9.52 -0.23
N GLU A 119 -4.71 -9.23 -1.35
CA GLU A 119 -4.35 -8.11 -2.20
C GLU A 119 -4.54 -6.75 -1.52
N GLN A 120 -5.62 -6.59 -0.73
CA GLN A 120 -5.84 -5.38 0.06
C GLN A 120 -4.76 -5.21 1.12
N VAL A 121 -4.44 -6.28 1.84
CA VAL A 121 -3.40 -6.25 2.87
C VAL A 121 -2.02 -5.99 2.28
N ALA A 122 -1.67 -6.64 1.16
CA ALA A 122 -0.40 -6.39 0.49
C ALA A 122 -0.24 -4.92 0.10
N ARG A 123 -1.29 -4.29 -0.42
CA ARG A 123 -1.29 -2.85 -0.74
C ARG A 123 -1.17 -1.95 0.48
N GLU A 124 -1.90 -2.25 1.55
CA GLU A 124 -1.89 -1.46 2.78
C GLU A 124 -0.56 -1.54 3.52
N MET A 125 0.11 -2.68 3.46
CA MET A 125 1.41 -2.92 4.10
C MET A 125 2.62 -2.59 3.21
N GLY A 126 2.39 -2.09 1.98
CA GLY A 126 3.47 -1.74 1.06
C GLY A 126 4.12 -2.92 0.34
N GLY A 127 3.49 -4.09 0.36
CA GLY A 127 3.96 -5.29 -0.33
C GLY A 127 3.70 -5.30 -1.85
N GLY A 128 3.16 -4.22 -2.42
CA GLY A 128 2.91 -4.12 -3.85
C GLY A 128 1.70 -4.91 -4.32
N ASP A 129 1.81 -5.57 -5.49
CA ASP A 129 0.76 -6.42 -6.06
C ASP A 129 0.91 -7.86 -5.56
N TRP A 130 -0.13 -8.35 -4.91
CA TRP A 130 -0.12 -9.70 -4.32
C TRP A 130 0.03 -10.81 -5.38
N SER A 131 -0.57 -10.65 -6.56
CA SER A 131 -0.51 -11.65 -7.63
C SER A 131 0.90 -11.75 -8.20
N GLU A 132 1.58 -10.60 -8.36
CA GLU A 132 2.99 -10.57 -8.75
C GLU A 132 3.86 -11.20 -7.68
N ASN A 133 3.63 -10.89 -6.41
CA ASN A 133 4.37 -11.47 -5.28
C ASN A 133 4.23 -12.99 -5.24
N ILE A 134 3.03 -13.54 -5.41
CA ILE A 134 2.80 -14.99 -5.43
C ILE A 134 3.50 -15.66 -6.62
N THR A 135 3.45 -15.02 -7.79
CA THR A 135 4.13 -15.53 -8.98
C THR A 135 5.65 -15.56 -8.76
N GLN A 136 6.21 -14.53 -8.16
CA GLN A 136 7.62 -14.45 -7.84
C GLN A 136 8.02 -15.47 -6.77
N LEU A 137 7.25 -15.60 -5.68
CA LEU A 137 7.47 -16.60 -4.64
C LEU A 137 7.44 -18.05 -5.19
N LYS A 138 6.53 -18.34 -6.11
CA LYS A 138 6.50 -19.64 -6.77
C LYS A 138 7.81 -19.93 -7.51
N ARG A 139 8.28 -18.96 -8.30
CA ARG A 139 9.55 -19.05 -9.02
C ARG A 139 10.74 -19.23 -8.09
N GLU A 140 10.78 -18.47 -7.00
CA GLU A 140 11.85 -18.55 -5.99
C GLU A 140 11.87 -19.92 -5.29
N ASN A 141 10.69 -20.44 -4.92
CA ASN A 141 10.57 -21.77 -4.33
C ASN A 141 11.01 -22.90 -5.27
N GLU A 142 10.75 -22.79 -6.58
CA GLU A 142 11.25 -23.72 -7.58
C GLU A 142 12.78 -23.68 -7.64
N LEU A 143 13.38 -22.48 -7.69
CA LEU A 143 14.84 -22.31 -7.68
C LEU A 143 15.51 -22.84 -6.39
N LEU A 144 14.87 -22.61 -5.23
CA LEU A 144 15.37 -23.13 -3.95
C LEU A 144 15.34 -24.67 -3.90
N LYS A 145 14.27 -25.27 -4.42
CA LYS A 145 14.18 -26.74 -4.54
C LYS A 145 15.25 -27.30 -5.47
N ASP A 146 15.46 -26.68 -6.63
CA ASP A 146 16.49 -27.10 -7.59
C ASP A 146 17.92 -26.95 -7.02
N ALA A 147 18.13 -25.95 -6.15
CA ALA A 147 19.38 -25.74 -5.43
C ALA A 147 19.57 -26.68 -4.21
N GLY A 148 18.56 -27.51 -3.88
CA GLY A 148 18.58 -28.37 -2.70
C GLY A 148 18.45 -27.63 -1.36
N ILE A 149 17.94 -26.40 -1.38
CA ILE A 149 17.71 -25.57 -0.21
C ILE A 149 16.23 -25.73 0.22
N VAL A 150 16.00 -26.30 1.40
CA VAL A 150 14.64 -26.42 1.96
C VAL A 150 14.29 -25.11 2.65
N PRO A 151 13.16 -24.43 2.29
CA PRO A 151 12.70 -23.26 3.02
C PRO A 151 12.45 -23.58 4.49
N ALA A 152 12.84 -22.69 5.39
CA ALA A 152 12.79 -22.90 6.85
C ALA A 152 11.39 -23.25 7.39
N ASP A 153 10.31 -22.83 6.72
CA ASP A 153 8.93 -23.11 7.12
C ASP A 153 8.51 -24.59 6.92
N VAL A 154 9.17 -25.33 6.04
CA VAL A 154 8.87 -26.76 5.83
C VAL A 154 9.57 -27.62 6.87
N ALA A 155 10.63 -27.12 7.50
CA ALA A 155 11.39 -27.85 8.52
C ALA A 155 10.69 -27.87 9.90
N GLN A 156 9.74 -26.97 10.17
CA GLN A 156 9.03 -26.92 11.47
C GLN A 156 7.69 -27.67 11.50
N GLY A 157 7.16 -28.08 10.34
CA GLY A 157 5.88 -28.83 10.24
C GLY A 157 5.99 -30.34 10.44
N GLY A 158 7.15 -30.88 10.74
CA GLY A 158 7.38 -32.35 10.76
C GLY A 158 7.46 -33.01 12.14
N ASN A 159 7.25 -32.28 13.26
CA ASN A 159 7.57 -32.86 14.59
C ASN A 159 6.44 -32.84 15.63
N ASP A 160 5.18 -32.64 15.24
CA ASP A 160 4.04 -32.70 16.18
C ASP A 160 3.18 -33.95 16.08
N ASN A 161 3.73 -35.09 15.63
CA ASN A 161 3.05 -36.38 15.72
C ASN A 161 4.01 -37.51 16.11
N ALA A 162 4.55 -37.47 17.32
CA ALA A 162 5.04 -38.63 18.04
C ALA A 162 5.02 -38.28 19.54
N ASP A 163 4.02 -38.78 20.19
CA ASP A 163 3.94 -39.27 21.55
C ASP A 163 2.63 -38.89 22.26
N ASP A 164 1.87 -40.02 22.47
CA ASP A 164 0.74 -40.30 23.37
C ASP A 164 -0.63 -39.72 23.08
#